data_7028b083ba87b4c994a7dd79aca1ce14
#
_entry.id   7028b083ba87b4c994a7dd79aca1ce14
#
_cell.length_a   1.000
_cell.length_b   1.000
_cell.length_c   1.000
_cell.angle_alpha   90.00
_cell.angle_beta   90.00
_cell.angle_gamma   90.00
#
_symmetry.space_group_name_H-M   'P 1'
#
loop_
_entity.id
_entity.type
_entity.pdbx_description
1 polymer ?
#
loop_
_entity_poly.entity_id
_entity_poly.type
_entity_poly.pdbx_seq_one_letter_code
_entity_poly.pdbx_strand_id
1 'polypeptide(L)' 'QFDISQTALKDCFKSLYGKPIYTWLKEYRIRKAREYLTEQDNMSICDIAGAVGYKSQAKFGTVFKKLCGMTPNEYRNQKH' A
#
# COMPACT_ATOMS: atom_id res chain seq x y z
N GLN A 1 3.77 -2.95 28.75
CA GLN A 1 4.09 -3.86 27.65
C GLN A 1 3.02 -4.92 27.49
N PHE A 2 2.53 -5.06 26.29
CA PHE A 2 1.44 -5.99 26.02
C PHE A 2 1.93 -7.13 25.16
N ASP A 3 1.48 -8.31 25.54
CA ASP A 3 1.78 -9.49 24.75
C ASP A 3 0.52 -9.97 24.07
N ILE A 4 0.07 -9.22 23.13
CA ILE A 4 -1.07 -9.62 22.35
C ILE A 4 -0.58 -10.55 21.24
N SER A 5 -1.12 -11.74 21.18
CA SER A 5 -0.73 -12.66 20.12
C SER A 5 -1.17 -12.10 18.78
N GLN A 6 -0.47 -12.51 17.73
CA GLN A 6 -0.81 -12.02 16.39
C GLN A 6 -2.23 -12.43 16.01
N THR A 7 -2.65 -13.61 16.43
CA THR A 7 -4.01 -14.06 16.15
C THR A 7 -5.04 -13.18 16.81
N ALA A 8 -4.83 -12.85 18.08
CA ALA A 8 -5.77 -11.97 18.80
C ALA A 8 -5.79 -10.59 18.17
N LEU A 9 -4.63 -10.09 17.77
CA LEU A 9 -4.56 -8.78 17.12
C LEU A 9 -5.32 -8.78 15.82
N LYS A 10 -5.16 -9.83 15.02
CA LYS A 10 -5.85 -9.91 13.74
C LYS A 10 -7.35 -9.97 13.91
N ASP A 11 -7.81 -10.74 14.89
CA ASP A 11 -9.25 -10.85 15.16
C ASP A 11 -9.83 -9.53 15.61
N CYS A 12 -9.12 -8.84 16.49
CA CYS A 12 -9.55 -7.55 16.98
C CYS A 12 -9.61 -6.54 15.86
N PHE A 13 -8.58 -6.53 15.02
CA PHE A 13 -8.52 -5.61 13.91
C PHE A 13 -9.66 -5.84 12.93
N LYS A 14 -9.92 -7.10 12.60
CA LYS A 14 -10.99 -7.43 11.69
C LYS A 14 -12.35 -7.01 12.27
N SER A 15 -12.51 -7.18 13.56
CA SER A 15 -13.74 -6.79 14.26
C SER A 15 -13.98 -5.29 14.15
N LEU A 16 -12.91 -4.50 14.30
CA LEU A 16 -13.01 -3.06 14.30
C LEU A 16 -13.14 -2.47 12.90
N TYR A 17 -12.44 -3.05 11.94
CA TYR A 17 -12.33 -2.46 10.61
C TYR A 17 -13.00 -3.28 9.51
N GLY A 18 -13.51 -4.45 9.85
CA GLY A 18 -14.22 -5.26 8.89
C GLY A 18 -13.35 -6.00 7.90
N LYS A 19 -12.03 -5.97 8.06
CA LYS A 19 -11.12 -6.67 7.17
C LYS A 19 -9.85 -7.04 7.92
N PRO A 20 -9.13 -8.08 7.45
CA PRO A 20 -7.88 -8.47 8.09
C PRO A 20 -6.86 -7.35 8.07
N ILE A 21 -5.98 -7.36 9.09
CA ILE A 21 -5.03 -6.28 9.24
C ILE A 21 -4.10 -6.15 8.02
N TYR A 22 -3.66 -7.26 7.44
CA TYR A 22 -2.75 -7.13 6.30
C TYR A 22 -3.46 -6.65 5.06
N THR A 23 -4.76 -6.90 4.92
CA THR A 23 -5.53 -6.32 3.82
C THR A 23 -5.64 -4.82 3.99
N TRP A 24 -5.97 -4.40 5.21
CA TRP A 24 -6.04 -2.98 5.52
C TRP A 24 -4.70 -2.30 5.28
N LEU A 25 -3.62 -2.93 5.71
CA LEU A 25 -2.28 -2.37 5.56
C LEU A 25 -1.90 -2.26 4.09
N LYS A 26 -2.24 -3.26 3.30
CA LYS A 26 -1.98 -3.24 1.87
C LYS A 26 -2.70 -2.05 1.22
N GLU A 27 -3.96 -1.86 1.55
CA GLU A 27 -4.73 -0.74 1.01
C GLU A 27 -4.16 0.60 1.47
N TYR A 28 -3.74 0.68 2.72
CA TYR A 28 -3.13 1.88 3.24
C TYR A 28 -1.85 2.23 2.49
N ARG A 29 -1.00 1.23 2.27
CA ARG A 29 0.25 1.43 1.53
C ARG A 29 -0.01 1.92 0.12
N ILE A 30 -1.00 1.35 -0.55
CA ILE A 30 -1.32 1.76 -1.91
C ILE A 30 -1.90 3.17 -1.93
N ARG A 31 -2.69 3.51 -0.94
CA ARG A 31 -3.23 4.88 -0.84
C ARG A 31 -2.09 5.89 -0.69
N LYS A 32 -1.13 5.59 0.17
CA LYS A 32 0.03 6.47 0.33
C LYS A 32 0.83 6.56 -0.96
N ALA A 33 0.96 5.44 -1.68
CA ALA A 33 1.67 5.46 -2.94
C ALA A 33 0.98 6.38 -3.95
N ARG A 34 -0.34 6.37 -3.98
CA ARG A 34 -1.08 7.26 -4.87
C ARG A 34 -0.80 8.72 -4.54
N GLU A 35 -0.71 9.04 -3.26
CA GLU A 35 -0.36 10.39 -2.86
C GLU A 35 1.02 10.78 -3.36
N TYR A 36 2.00 9.89 -3.19
CA TYR A 36 3.35 10.17 -3.68
C TYR A 36 3.38 10.33 -5.18
N LEU A 37 2.64 9.49 -5.90
CA LEU A 37 2.60 9.59 -7.36
C LEU A 37 1.98 10.90 -7.82
N THR A 38 1.08 11.43 -7.04
CA THR A 38 0.40 12.68 -7.38
C THR A 38 1.20 13.90 -6.99
N GLU A 39 1.88 13.84 -5.84
CA GLU A 39 2.50 15.02 -5.25
C GLU A 39 4.01 15.09 -5.45
N GLN A 40 4.66 13.93 -5.63
CA GLN A 40 6.12 13.86 -5.67
C GLN A 40 6.58 13.44 -7.05
N ASP A 41 6.72 14.41 -7.94
CA ASP A 41 7.08 14.09 -9.31
C ASP A 41 8.50 13.56 -9.47
N ASN A 42 9.40 13.89 -8.53
CA ASN A 42 10.78 13.43 -8.64
C ASN A 42 11.04 12.08 -7.98
N MET A 43 10.08 11.48 -7.35
CA MET A 43 10.28 10.14 -6.82
C MET A 43 10.08 9.10 -7.91
N SER A 44 11.04 8.20 -8.03
CA SER A 44 10.86 7.09 -8.95
C SER A 44 9.86 6.09 -8.39
N ILE A 45 9.36 5.21 -9.25
CA ILE A 45 8.45 4.17 -8.78
C ILE A 45 9.13 3.30 -7.75
N CYS A 46 10.43 3.02 -7.94
CA CYS A 46 11.20 2.25 -6.98
C CYS A 46 11.27 2.96 -5.63
N ASP A 47 11.49 4.26 -5.64
CA ASP A 47 11.54 5.05 -4.41
C ASP A 47 10.20 5.02 -3.69
N ILE A 48 9.13 5.14 -4.43
CA ILE A 48 7.79 5.11 -3.83
C ILE A 48 7.51 3.74 -3.23
N ALA A 49 7.88 2.67 -3.94
CA ALA A 49 7.69 1.32 -3.43
C ALA A 49 8.39 1.15 -2.08
N GLY A 50 9.63 1.61 -2.00
CA GLY A 50 10.37 1.54 -0.74
C GLY A 50 9.75 2.39 0.35
N ALA A 51 9.29 3.58 -0.02
CA ALA A 51 8.72 4.51 0.96
C ALA A 51 7.45 3.95 1.59
N VAL A 52 6.67 3.18 0.85
CA VAL A 52 5.44 2.62 1.40
C VAL A 52 5.62 1.20 1.94
N GLY A 53 6.86 0.70 1.97
CA GLY A 53 7.15 -0.53 2.68
C GLY A 53 7.26 -1.79 1.83
N TYR A 54 7.35 -1.66 0.51
CA TYR A 54 7.57 -2.81 -0.35
C TYR A 54 9.06 -2.96 -0.64
N LYS A 55 9.54 -4.20 -0.59
CA LYS A 55 10.96 -4.46 -0.84
C LYS A 55 11.29 -4.57 -2.31
N SER A 56 10.28 -4.76 -3.14
CA SER A 56 10.47 -5.01 -4.56
C SER A 56 9.51 -4.13 -5.34
N GLN A 57 10.03 -3.46 -6.36
CA GLN A 57 9.20 -2.66 -7.23
C GLN A 57 8.20 -3.53 -7.99
N ALA A 58 8.60 -4.74 -8.36
CA ALA A 58 7.73 -5.64 -9.08
C ALA A 58 6.53 -6.03 -8.22
N LYS A 59 6.77 -6.34 -6.95
CA LYS A 59 5.70 -6.68 -6.04
C LYS A 59 4.76 -5.50 -5.83
N PHE A 60 5.33 -4.34 -5.64
CA PHE A 60 4.56 -3.12 -5.49
C PHE A 60 3.66 -2.88 -6.70
N GLY A 61 4.23 -3.01 -7.90
CA GLY A 61 3.48 -2.80 -9.12
C GLY A 61 2.33 -3.76 -9.27
N THR A 62 2.56 -5.04 -8.92
CA THR A 62 1.52 -6.04 -8.99
C THR A 62 0.36 -5.72 -8.08
N VAL A 63 0.66 -5.36 -6.83
CA VAL A 63 -0.37 -5.03 -5.86
C VAL A 63 -1.10 -3.75 -6.26
N PHE A 64 -0.34 -2.75 -6.70
CA PHE A 64 -0.93 -1.48 -7.11
C PHE A 64 -1.92 -1.69 -8.26
N LYS A 65 -1.52 -2.44 -9.27
CA LYS A 65 -2.39 -2.68 -10.41
C LYS A 65 -3.64 -3.44 -9.98
N LYS A 66 -3.49 -4.39 -9.06
CA LYS A 66 -4.62 -5.17 -8.60
C LYS A 66 -5.65 -4.29 -7.88
N LEU A 67 -5.18 -3.35 -7.09
CA LEU A 67 -6.08 -2.52 -6.30
C LEU A 67 -6.56 -1.28 -7.03
N CYS A 68 -5.75 -0.75 -7.94
CA CYS A 68 -6.07 0.51 -8.62
C CYS A 68 -6.49 0.34 -10.07
N GLY A 69 -6.32 -0.86 -10.63
CA GLY A 69 -6.71 -1.12 -12.00
C GLY A 69 -5.68 -0.67 -13.04
N MET A 70 -4.58 -0.08 -12.62
CA MET A 70 -3.53 0.35 -13.53
C MET A 70 -2.20 0.33 -12.81
N THR A 71 -1.10 0.32 -13.57
CA THR A 71 0.23 0.31 -12.99
C THR A 71 0.52 1.66 -12.35
N PRO A 72 1.51 1.72 -11.44
CA PRO A 72 1.91 3.01 -10.89
C PRO A 72 2.35 4.01 -11.95
N ASN A 73 3.03 3.53 -12.97
CA ASN A 73 3.50 4.39 -14.05
C ASN A 73 2.32 4.96 -14.82
N GLU A 74 1.34 4.13 -15.13
CA GLU A 74 0.13 4.59 -15.81
C GLU A 74 -0.62 5.60 -14.96
N TYR A 75 -0.69 5.34 -13.66
CA TYR A 75 -1.38 6.24 -12.75
C TYR A 75 -0.69 7.62 -12.73
N ARG A 76 0.64 7.62 -12.67
CA ARG A 76 1.39 8.87 -12.68
C ARG A 76 1.14 9.65 -13.96
N ASN A 77 1.09 8.95 -15.09
CA ASN A 77 0.91 9.60 -16.38
C ASN A 77 -0.49 10.15 -16.57
N GLN A 78 -1.45 9.65 -15.83
CA GLN A 78 -2.82 10.17 -15.88
C GLN A 78 -3.00 11.41 -15.05
N LYS A 79 -2.08 11.66 -14.18
CA LYS A 79 -2.19 12.75 -13.25
C LYS A 79 -2.10 14.08 -13.98
N HIS A 80 -2.92 14.98 -13.61
CA HIS A 80 -2.86 16.35 -14.11
C HIS A 80 -3.73 17.25 -13.32
#